data_9f86cb487fcd78e9667b723ce5b38197
#
_entry.id   9f86cb487fcd78e9667b723ce5b38197
#
_cell.length_a   1.000
_cell.length_b   1.000
_cell.length_c   1.000
_cell.angle_alpha   90.00
_cell.angle_beta   90.00
_cell.angle_gamma   90.00
#
_symmetry.space_group_name_H-M   'P 1'
#
loop_
_entity.id
_entity.type
_entity.pdbx_description
1 polymer ?
#
loop_
_entity_poly.entity_id
_entity_poly.type
_entity_poly.pdbx_seq_one_letter_code
_entity_poly.pdbx_strand_id
1 'polypeptide(L)'
;MKKTRFFTLLFCILTFALIFSSCDGGEVTAESTENETTVIAEETEPIPQTLKLNEAGKSEFYIVYPYDFDKEIKDVAINLRKQIAKYTGIELKLTSDEILLKPVGDTGVEHQYEILLGVTNREASKKAAEGMRTRDYTVTFEGDKIILAGTTISSTEKAVERFINDVLVKQSKNNIGSATIELTEANKFSYTYGKYTIGSCDLLGADLSEYRIVYNKTDIYSAERYARLFANELSTSAGFGLPIKLDTSVKNDDANAREIIFGVTARGGEAVDTRHGYSIRATGSKLFVSAECMEGYAAAYKYLTETLFKGDKVEIAEGFTHTGVSEPEDKQDIENRAGEYRVIFNNVHGAHTDVYPMETRNQMQAELHFEYLPDVIGLQENAACVGTYHARMKKFGYSPVPITPTNSNKQDYTAMLYRADKLDIVKCGYYLYDDGAGDKSKSVSWAVFKDKASGDVFAVGSTHFYWTSDDLGKSARIKDAAQLAEVVKDITTKYNCPMIVGGDFNCNINSEPIKNLYSAGFENLQKISPDTMDTTTHHAYSPWNEELNLYIDVVIPTKAYSSAIDHALLYNKSTLTPKMFRVILHDYTLLSSDHCPVMVDFDIN
;
A
#
# COMPACT_ATOMS: atom_id res chain seq x y z
N MET A 1 -7.11 -4.96 -41.73
CA MET A 1 -6.51 -3.95 -42.62
C MET A 1 -5.58 -3.11 -41.74
N LYS A 2 -4.26 -3.23 -41.98
CA LYS A 2 -3.20 -2.50 -41.28
C LYS A 2 -3.16 -1.04 -41.75
N LYS A 3 -3.04 -0.08 -40.82
CA LYS A 3 -2.53 1.26 -41.14
C LYS A 3 -1.42 1.63 -40.17
N THR A 4 -0.21 1.47 -40.66
CA THR A 4 1.04 1.99 -40.12
C THR A 4 1.10 3.50 -40.36
N ARG A 5 1.45 4.30 -39.37
CA ARG A 5 1.87 5.69 -39.55
C ARG A 5 3.28 5.86 -39.04
N PHE A 6 4.17 6.12 -39.98
CA PHE A 6 5.52 6.66 -39.83
C PHE A 6 5.44 8.11 -39.35
N PHE A 7 6.26 8.48 -38.37
CA PHE A 7 6.59 9.88 -38.10
C PHE A 7 8.09 10.08 -38.26
N THR A 8 8.38 11.02 -39.15
CA THR A 8 9.69 11.42 -39.64
C THR A 8 10.34 12.38 -38.65
N LEU A 9 11.58 12.08 -38.28
CA LEU A 9 12.46 12.89 -37.46
C LEU A 9 13.05 14.02 -38.34
N LEU A 10 12.90 15.27 -37.89
CA LEU A 10 13.56 16.44 -38.53
C LEU A 10 14.63 16.98 -37.57
N PHE A 11 15.87 16.84 -37.98
CA PHE A 11 17.05 17.45 -37.35
C PHE A 11 17.16 18.92 -37.77
N CYS A 12 17.25 19.85 -36.85
CA CYS A 12 17.74 21.20 -37.11
C CYS A 12 19.01 21.46 -36.29
N ILE A 13 20.11 21.50 -36.99
CA ILE A 13 21.40 22.00 -36.54
C ILE A 13 21.37 23.52 -36.70
N LEU A 14 21.65 24.27 -35.66
CA LEU A 14 22.00 25.68 -35.74
C LEU A 14 23.30 25.94 -35.02
N THR A 15 24.34 26.13 -35.81
CA THR A 15 25.62 26.75 -35.49
C THR A 15 25.43 28.25 -35.31
N PHE A 16 25.98 28.84 -34.22
CA PHE A 16 26.22 30.27 -34.18
C PHE A 16 27.66 30.57 -33.73
N ALA A 17 28.27 31.43 -34.53
CA ALA A 17 29.66 31.80 -34.49
C ALA A 17 29.93 32.94 -33.51
N LEU A 18 31.15 32.95 -33.05
CA LEU A 18 31.85 34.00 -32.30
C LEU A 18 31.82 35.36 -33.00
N ILE A 19 31.61 36.42 -32.27
CA ILE A 19 32.08 37.77 -32.66
C ILE A 19 32.87 38.36 -31.45
N PHE A 20 34.13 38.58 -31.70
CA PHE A 20 35.00 39.47 -30.95
C PHE A 20 34.69 40.93 -31.28
N SER A 21 34.72 41.81 -30.32
CA SER A 21 34.97 43.22 -30.55
C SER A 21 35.77 43.80 -29.38
N SER A 22 36.90 44.37 -29.72
CA SER A 22 37.88 45.02 -28.90
C SER A 22 37.67 46.55 -28.91
N CYS A 23 38.48 47.19 -28.08
CA CYS A 23 38.87 48.63 -28.02
C CYS A 23 38.24 49.38 -26.80
N ASP A 24 38.87 50.26 -26.11
CA ASP A 24 40.27 50.78 -26.05
C ASP A 24 40.35 51.80 -24.90
N GLY A 25 41.51 52.01 -24.35
CA GLY A 25 41.90 53.36 -23.95
C GLY A 25 42.15 53.70 -22.48
N GLY A 26 43.43 53.73 -22.10
CA GLY A 26 44.12 54.78 -21.35
C GLY A 26 43.92 54.80 -19.80
N GLU A 27 44.81 54.98 -18.95
CA GLU A 27 46.10 55.75 -18.92
C GLU A 27 46.97 55.27 -17.76
N VAL A 28 48.26 55.47 -17.92
CA VAL A 28 49.37 55.09 -17.03
C VAL A 28 49.57 56.08 -15.89
N THR A 29 49.83 55.59 -14.66
CA THR A 29 50.75 56.25 -13.75
C THR A 29 51.58 55.19 -12.99
N ALA A 30 52.91 55.45 -12.99
CA ALA A 30 53.93 54.62 -12.40
C ALA A 30 54.22 55.02 -10.94
N GLU A 31 54.93 54.09 -10.28
CA GLU A 31 55.73 54.12 -9.08
C GLU A 31 55.14 53.30 -7.94
N SER A 32 55.82 52.34 -7.37
CA SER A 32 57.18 52.19 -6.93
C SER A 32 57.54 50.73 -6.63
N THR A 33 58.73 50.35 -6.86
CA THR A 33 59.37 49.07 -6.57
C THR A 33 59.52 48.82 -5.09
N GLU A 34 58.97 47.70 -4.56
CA GLU A 34 59.52 46.96 -3.45
C GLU A 34 59.63 45.49 -3.83
N ASN A 35 60.87 44.98 -3.80
CA ASN A 35 61.19 43.56 -4.01
C ASN A 35 60.78 42.76 -2.79
N GLU A 36 59.58 42.15 -2.80
CA GLU A 36 59.29 41.02 -1.95
C GLU A 36 59.62 39.73 -2.70
N THR A 37 60.56 39.00 -2.18
CA THR A 37 60.97 37.67 -2.60
C THR A 37 59.85 36.73 -2.21
N THR A 38 58.92 36.51 -3.15
CA THR A 38 57.87 35.48 -2.97
C THR A 38 58.54 34.12 -3.01
N VAL A 39 58.70 33.50 -1.85
CA VAL A 39 58.96 32.06 -1.73
C VAL A 39 57.73 31.35 -2.29
N ILE A 40 57.84 30.84 -3.51
CA ILE A 40 56.86 29.89 -4.06
C ILE A 40 57.02 28.64 -3.20
N ALA A 41 56.08 28.43 -2.27
CA ALA A 41 55.91 27.13 -1.65
C ALA A 41 55.54 26.16 -2.79
N GLU A 42 56.43 25.22 -3.09
CA GLU A 42 56.06 24.05 -3.91
C GLU A 42 54.85 23.42 -3.23
N GLU A 43 53.67 23.51 -3.88
CA GLU A 43 52.55 22.64 -3.57
C GLU A 43 53.03 21.20 -3.82
N THR A 44 53.45 20.53 -2.77
CA THR A 44 53.68 19.08 -2.84
C THR A 44 52.35 18.44 -3.14
N GLU A 45 52.21 17.82 -4.33
CA GLU A 45 51.05 16.99 -4.62
C GLU A 45 50.79 16.05 -3.45
N PRO A 46 49.55 15.94 -2.95
CA PRO A 46 49.25 15.07 -1.82
C PRO A 46 49.64 13.64 -2.18
N ILE A 47 50.42 13.00 -1.34
CA ILE A 47 50.78 11.58 -1.49
C ILE A 47 49.50 10.78 -1.61
N PRO A 48 49.30 9.98 -2.69
CA PRO A 48 48.08 9.21 -2.88
C PRO A 48 47.80 8.34 -1.66
N GLN A 49 46.66 8.54 -1.03
CA GLN A 49 46.26 7.74 0.13
C GLN A 49 45.97 6.31 -0.30
N THR A 50 46.55 5.33 0.35
CA THR A 50 46.25 3.92 0.19
C THR A 50 45.79 3.33 1.53
N LEU A 51 44.78 2.43 1.50
CA LEU A 51 44.26 1.80 2.70
C LEU A 51 44.18 0.28 2.49
N LYS A 52 44.93 -0.48 3.31
CA LYS A 52 44.89 -1.93 3.27
C LYS A 52 43.76 -2.48 4.14
N LEU A 53 42.87 -3.23 3.57
CA LEU A 53 41.82 -3.95 4.31
C LEU A 53 42.43 -5.08 5.15
N ASN A 54 43.44 -5.76 4.61
CA ASN A 54 44.13 -6.85 5.30
C ASN A 54 45.62 -6.91 4.89
N GLU A 55 46.43 -7.41 5.81
CA GLU A 55 47.87 -7.64 5.59
C GLU A 55 48.31 -8.91 6.30
N ALA A 56 49.16 -9.71 5.66
CA ALA A 56 49.69 -10.98 6.20
C ALA A 56 48.61 -11.92 6.78
N GLY A 57 47.45 -11.99 6.16
CA GLY A 57 46.34 -12.85 6.59
C GLY A 57 45.57 -12.36 7.82
N LYS A 58 45.72 -11.08 8.20
CA LYS A 58 45.03 -10.45 9.33
C LYS A 58 44.35 -9.15 8.91
N SER A 59 43.27 -8.82 9.61
CA SER A 59 42.57 -7.54 9.47
C SER A 59 42.08 -7.06 10.84
N GLU A 60 42.17 -5.76 11.06
CA GLU A 60 41.68 -5.10 12.28
C GLU A 60 40.32 -4.41 12.05
N PHE A 61 39.78 -4.50 10.85
CA PHE A 61 38.53 -3.87 10.47
C PHE A 61 37.31 -4.49 11.16
N TYR A 62 36.36 -3.62 11.52
CA TYR A 62 35.00 -3.96 11.94
C TYR A 62 34.01 -3.50 10.87
N ILE A 63 32.98 -4.29 10.59
CA ILE A 63 31.87 -3.82 9.78
C ILE A 63 30.84 -3.19 10.72
N VAL A 64 30.53 -1.92 10.48
CA VAL A 64 29.63 -1.11 11.31
C VAL A 64 28.40 -0.73 10.49
N TYR A 65 27.21 -1.00 11.03
CA TYR A 65 25.94 -0.65 10.40
C TYR A 65 25.06 0.17 11.35
N PRO A 66 24.14 1.02 10.84
CA PRO A 66 23.24 1.82 11.65
C PRO A 66 22.31 0.94 12.50
N TYR A 67 22.13 1.32 13.76
CA TYR A 67 21.26 0.58 14.69
C TYR A 67 19.76 0.76 14.36
N ASP A 68 19.36 1.96 13.99
CA ASP A 68 17.95 2.34 13.74
C ASP A 68 17.35 1.71 12.48
N PHE A 69 18.13 0.95 11.73
CA PHE A 69 17.63 0.26 10.57
C PHE A 69 17.13 -1.14 10.92
N ASP A 70 16.11 -1.54 10.17
CA ASP A 70 15.53 -2.87 10.22
C ASP A 70 16.58 -3.98 10.02
N LYS A 71 16.17 -5.19 10.31
CA LYS A 71 16.95 -6.42 10.12
C LYS A 71 17.71 -6.47 8.79
N GLU A 72 17.19 -5.85 7.75
CA GLU A 72 17.72 -5.85 6.39
C GLU A 72 19.12 -5.27 6.27
N ILE A 73 19.43 -4.11 6.89
CA ILE A 73 20.79 -3.56 6.83
C ILE A 73 21.81 -4.49 7.51
N LYS A 74 21.39 -5.21 8.53
CA LYS A 74 22.22 -6.23 9.18
C LYS A 74 22.47 -7.40 8.23
N ASP A 75 21.51 -7.79 7.41
CA ASP A 75 21.66 -8.86 6.42
C ASP A 75 22.63 -8.44 5.31
N VAL A 76 22.62 -7.16 4.89
CA VAL A 76 23.64 -6.58 4.00
C VAL A 76 25.03 -6.67 4.62
N ALA A 77 25.17 -6.32 5.90
CA ALA A 77 26.43 -6.42 6.62
C ALA A 77 26.94 -7.87 6.74
N ILE A 78 26.04 -8.82 7.00
CA ILE A 78 26.34 -10.26 7.03
C ILE A 78 26.80 -10.75 5.66
N ASN A 79 26.14 -10.31 4.59
CA ASN A 79 26.54 -10.66 3.22
C ASN A 79 27.94 -10.12 2.90
N LEU A 80 28.21 -8.85 3.18
CA LEU A 80 29.54 -8.25 2.99
C LEU A 80 30.62 -9.03 3.75
N ARG A 81 30.38 -9.38 5.02
CA ARG A 81 31.30 -10.20 5.83
C ARG A 81 31.61 -11.55 5.17
N LYS A 82 30.57 -12.24 4.69
CA LYS A 82 30.73 -13.51 3.97
C LYS A 82 31.57 -13.36 2.70
N GLN A 83 31.36 -12.28 1.94
CA GLN A 83 32.13 -12.02 0.73
C GLN A 83 33.60 -11.69 1.05
N ILE A 84 33.85 -10.86 2.04
CA ILE A 84 35.23 -10.59 2.48
C ILE A 84 35.92 -11.87 2.91
N ALA A 85 35.28 -12.71 3.74
CA ALA A 85 35.84 -13.98 4.15
C ALA A 85 36.10 -14.92 2.97
N LYS A 86 35.22 -14.97 1.97
CA LYS A 86 35.38 -15.77 0.75
C LYS A 86 36.65 -15.38 -0.01
N TYR A 87 36.94 -14.10 -0.15
CA TYR A 87 38.05 -13.63 -0.99
C TYR A 87 39.37 -13.51 -0.22
N THR A 88 39.34 -13.18 1.06
CA THR A 88 40.53 -12.96 1.88
C THR A 88 40.87 -14.09 2.84
N GLY A 89 39.93 -14.98 3.13
CA GLY A 89 40.03 -15.98 4.20
C GLY A 89 39.83 -15.41 5.61
N ILE A 90 39.46 -14.12 5.76
CA ILE A 90 39.36 -13.42 7.04
C ILE A 90 37.90 -13.09 7.34
N GLU A 91 37.40 -13.53 8.47
CA GLU A 91 36.06 -13.18 8.94
C GLU A 91 36.15 -11.94 9.86
N LEU A 92 35.57 -10.82 9.41
CA LEU A 92 35.57 -9.58 10.15
C LEU A 92 34.47 -9.60 11.25
N LYS A 93 34.66 -8.78 12.27
CA LYS A 93 33.63 -8.57 13.30
C LYS A 93 32.54 -7.62 12.80
N LEU A 94 31.31 -7.89 13.23
CA LEU A 94 30.13 -7.05 12.97
C LEU A 94 29.71 -6.33 14.24
N THR A 95 29.37 -5.06 14.13
CA THR A 95 28.79 -4.28 15.22
C THR A 95 27.83 -3.22 14.67
N SER A 96 26.82 -2.84 15.45
CA SER A 96 26.03 -1.65 15.18
C SER A 96 26.74 -0.40 15.72
N ASP A 97 26.35 0.76 15.20
CA ASP A 97 26.89 2.05 15.64
C ASP A 97 26.36 2.50 17.02
N GLU A 98 25.32 1.84 17.55
CA GLU A 98 24.80 2.00 18.91
C GLU A 98 24.77 0.68 19.68
N ILE A 99 24.83 0.76 21.02
CA ILE A 99 24.71 -0.39 21.94
C ILE A 99 23.45 -0.25 22.79
N LEU A 100 22.50 -1.17 22.58
CA LEU A 100 21.16 -1.21 23.19
C LEU A 100 21.07 -1.24 24.72
N LEU A 101 22.11 -1.73 25.40
CA LEU A 101 22.07 -2.02 26.83
C LEU A 101 22.68 -0.95 27.72
N LYS A 102 22.99 0.21 27.12
CA LYS A 102 23.52 1.37 27.85
C LYS A 102 22.50 2.52 27.87
N PRO A 103 22.64 3.50 28.77
CA PRO A 103 21.78 4.69 28.76
C PRO A 103 21.70 5.31 27.37
N VAL A 104 20.49 5.79 27.02
CA VAL A 104 20.23 6.47 25.75
C VAL A 104 21.29 7.55 25.48
N GLY A 105 22.02 7.41 24.37
CA GLY A 105 23.09 8.33 23.99
C GLY A 105 24.51 7.76 24.08
N ASP A 106 24.70 6.52 24.54
CA ASP A 106 26.00 5.86 24.45
C ASP A 106 26.21 5.31 23.04
N THR A 107 27.01 5.99 22.25
CA THR A 107 27.46 5.52 20.93
C THR A 107 28.29 4.25 21.09
N GLY A 108 28.11 3.27 20.21
CA GLY A 108 28.95 2.10 20.13
C GLY A 108 30.42 2.52 20.02
N VAL A 109 31.34 1.73 20.59
CA VAL A 109 32.79 2.04 20.56
C VAL A 109 33.23 2.25 19.12
N GLU A 110 33.78 3.42 18.84
CA GLU A 110 34.41 3.68 17.57
C GLU A 110 35.77 2.96 17.51
N HIS A 111 35.91 2.10 16.50
CA HIS A 111 37.18 1.40 16.25
C HIS A 111 38.05 2.22 15.30
N GLN A 112 39.36 2.08 15.39
CA GLN A 112 40.25 2.75 14.46
C GLN A 112 39.92 2.35 13.01
N TYR A 113 39.79 1.05 12.72
CA TYR A 113 39.52 0.52 11.38
C TYR A 113 38.07 0.07 11.27
N GLU A 114 37.27 0.77 10.47
CA GLU A 114 35.85 0.44 10.27
C GLU A 114 35.47 0.43 8.78
N ILE A 115 34.58 -0.49 8.41
CA ILE A 115 33.80 -0.45 7.16
C ILE A 115 32.41 0.02 7.53
N LEU A 116 32.08 1.25 7.16
CA LEU A 116 30.83 1.92 7.48
C LEU A 116 29.80 1.62 6.39
N LEU A 117 28.66 1.03 6.75
CA LEU A 117 27.57 0.74 5.85
C LEU A 117 26.43 1.75 6.00
N GLY A 118 26.05 2.40 4.91
CA GLY A 118 25.04 3.45 4.93
C GLY A 118 25.46 4.67 5.75
N VAL A 119 24.49 5.38 6.30
CA VAL A 119 24.72 6.56 7.15
C VAL A 119 24.71 6.12 8.62
N THR A 120 25.90 5.93 9.18
CA THR A 120 26.09 5.61 10.59
C THR A 120 26.21 6.89 11.43
N ASN A 121 26.29 6.76 12.75
CA ASN A 121 26.57 7.89 13.64
C ASN A 121 28.04 8.42 13.55
N ARG A 122 28.88 7.82 12.67
CA ARG A 122 30.26 8.26 12.42
C ARG A 122 30.31 9.46 11.47
N GLU A 123 31.11 10.47 11.80
CA GLU A 123 31.22 11.69 10.97
C GLU A 123 31.64 11.38 9.52
N ALA A 124 32.55 10.41 9.31
CA ALA A 124 33.00 10.04 7.98
C ALA A 124 31.84 9.55 7.06
N SER A 125 30.89 8.75 7.58
CA SER A 125 29.74 8.29 6.79
C SER A 125 28.73 9.40 6.56
N LYS A 126 28.49 10.28 7.55
CA LYS A 126 27.60 11.44 7.40
C LYS A 126 28.11 12.39 6.32
N LYS A 127 29.41 12.74 6.40
CA LYS A 127 30.06 13.57 5.40
C LYS A 127 30.04 12.96 4.00
N ALA A 128 30.27 11.64 3.89
CA ALA A 128 30.24 10.96 2.61
C ALA A 128 28.81 10.90 2.01
N ALA A 129 27.77 10.95 2.82
CA ALA A 129 26.37 10.93 2.40
C ALA A 129 25.75 12.34 2.27
N GLU A 130 26.50 13.40 2.60
CA GLU A 130 26.03 14.77 2.52
C GLU A 130 25.56 15.13 1.10
N GLY A 131 24.34 15.63 0.96
CA GLY A 131 23.72 15.94 -0.33
C GLY A 131 23.29 14.75 -1.19
N MET A 132 23.50 13.52 -0.73
CA MET A 132 23.00 12.34 -1.45
C MET A 132 21.48 12.22 -1.38
N ARG A 133 20.91 11.79 -2.48
CA ARG A 133 19.49 11.42 -2.59
C ARG A 133 19.31 9.90 -2.51
N THR A 134 18.06 9.44 -2.43
CA THR A 134 17.70 8.02 -2.15
C THR A 134 18.34 6.98 -3.06
N ARG A 135 18.67 7.33 -4.29
CA ARG A 135 19.29 6.42 -5.27
C ARG A 135 20.80 6.63 -5.45
N ASP A 136 21.36 7.65 -4.78
CA ASP A 136 22.78 7.94 -4.84
C ASP A 136 23.53 7.03 -3.89
N TYR A 137 24.76 6.67 -4.25
CA TYR A 137 25.61 5.87 -3.40
C TYR A 137 27.09 6.10 -3.68
N THR A 138 27.93 5.83 -2.68
CA THR A 138 29.37 5.98 -2.81
C THR A 138 30.13 4.79 -2.22
N VAL A 139 31.27 4.49 -2.82
CA VAL A 139 32.34 3.65 -2.29
C VAL A 139 33.56 4.56 -2.14
N THR A 140 33.97 4.83 -0.92
CA THR A 140 35.10 5.73 -0.64
C THR A 140 35.84 5.28 0.61
N PHE A 141 36.94 5.94 0.92
CA PHE A 141 37.64 5.79 2.19
C PHE A 141 38.25 7.13 2.61
N GLU A 142 38.33 7.35 3.91
CA GLU A 142 38.91 8.51 4.53
C GLU A 142 39.66 8.08 5.82
N GLY A 143 40.95 8.37 5.92
CA GLY A 143 41.79 7.85 7.01
C GLY A 143 41.75 6.32 7.05
N ASP A 144 41.38 5.77 8.21
CA ASP A 144 41.27 4.32 8.46
C ASP A 144 39.84 3.78 8.30
N LYS A 145 38.96 4.54 7.64
CA LYS A 145 37.55 4.16 7.43
C LYS A 145 37.30 3.87 5.96
N ILE A 146 36.68 2.71 5.66
CA ILE A 146 36.06 2.39 4.35
C ILE A 146 34.58 2.72 4.46
N ILE A 147 34.04 3.44 3.49
CA ILE A 147 32.66 3.94 3.53
C ILE A 147 31.91 3.41 2.31
N LEU A 148 30.87 2.62 2.56
CA LEU A 148 29.96 2.07 1.56
C LEU A 148 28.58 2.66 1.85
N ALA A 149 28.36 3.89 1.40
CA ALA A 149 27.20 4.68 1.82
C ALA A 149 26.18 4.88 0.71
N GLY A 150 24.94 4.74 1.09
CA GLY A 150 23.73 5.26 0.46
C GLY A 150 22.79 5.73 1.56
N THR A 151 21.80 6.55 1.22
CA THR A 151 20.81 7.08 2.19
C THR A 151 19.66 6.12 2.43
N THR A 152 19.55 5.05 1.65
CA THR A 152 18.57 3.95 1.79
C THR A 152 19.28 2.60 1.86
N ILE A 153 18.56 1.57 2.30
CA ILE A 153 19.09 0.19 2.29
C ILE A 153 19.47 -0.21 0.86
N SER A 154 18.58 0.00 -0.10
CA SER A 154 18.79 -0.35 -1.52
C SER A 154 20.00 0.37 -2.14
N SER A 155 20.21 1.65 -1.85
CA SER A 155 21.40 2.37 -2.33
C SER A 155 22.68 1.92 -1.62
N THR A 156 22.60 1.57 -0.32
CA THR A 156 23.72 0.98 0.43
C THR A 156 24.09 -0.41 -0.11
N GLU A 157 23.11 -1.25 -0.44
CA GLU A 157 23.35 -2.55 -1.11
C GLU A 157 24.12 -2.38 -2.41
N LYS A 158 23.76 -1.39 -3.23
CA LYS A 158 24.48 -1.10 -4.47
C LYS A 158 25.93 -0.65 -4.22
N ALA A 159 26.17 0.13 -3.16
CA ALA A 159 27.55 0.46 -2.76
C ALA A 159 28.33 -0.79 -2.36
N VAL A 160 27.71 -1.70 -1.60
CA VAL A 160 28.31 -2.98 -1.20
C VAL A 160 28.57 -3.88 -2.41
N GLU A 161 27.59 -4.04 -3.31
CA GLU A 161 27.76 -4.79 -4.56
C GLU A 161 28.90 -4.23 -5.41
N ARG A 162 28.99 -2.92 -5.51
CA ARG A 162 30.06 -2.23 -6.22
C ARG A 162 31.43 -2.53 -5.60
N PHE A 163 31.55 -2.43 -4.28
CA PHE A 163 32.77 -2.77 -3.56
C PHE A 163 33.18 -4.24 -3.76
N ILE A 164 32.22 -5.16 -3.67
CA ILE A 164 32.46 -6.58 -3.91
C ILE A 164 33.00 -6.80 -5.33
N ASN A 165 32.32 -6.28 -6.33
CA ASN A 165 32.65 -6.54 -7.74
C ASN A 165 33.93 -5.83 -8.21
N ASP A 166 34.13 -4.60 -7.81
CA ASP A 166 35.22 -3.76 -8.32
C ASP A 166 36.50 -3.85 -7.47
N VAL A 167 36.38 -4.18 -6.18
CA VAL A 167 37.52 -4.32 -5.29
C VAL A 167 37.81 -5.77 -4.97
N LEU A 168 36.91 -6.46 -4.26
CA LEU A 168 37.17 -7.82 -3.79
C LEU A 168 37.40 -8.81 -4.96
N VAL A 169 36.46 -8.86 -5.91
CA VAL A 169 36.54 -9.81 -7.05
C VAL A 169 37.74 -9.50 -7.94
N LYS A 170 37.98 -8.23 -8.26
CA LYS A 170 39.06 -7.86 -9.18
C LYS A 170 40.45 -8.14 -8.58
N GLN A 171 40.64 -7.85 -7.29
CA GLN A 171 41.94 -8.05 -6.65
C GLN A 171 42.19 -9.50 -6.23
N SER A 172 41.17 -10.32 -6.08
CA SER A 172 41.27 -11.72 -5.66
C SER A 172 41.36 -12.73 -6.81
N LYS A 173 41.32 -12.32 -8.07
CA LYS A 173 41.25 -13.22 -9.25
C LYS A 173 42.19 -14.43 -9.21
N ASN A 174 43.39 -14.25 -8.70
CA ASN A 174 44.41 -15.30 -8.67
C ASN A 174 44.61 -15.91 -7.28
N ASN A 175 44.00 -15.36 -6.21
CA ASN A 175 44.28 -15.70 -4.82
C ASN A 175 42.99 -15.75 -3.97
N ILE A 176 41.92 -16.35 -4.48
CA ILE A 176 40.66 -16.49 -3.73
C ILE A 176 40.92 -17.23 -2.41
N GLY A 177 40.48 -16.63 -1.30
CA GLY A 177 40.66 -17.17 0.06
C GLY A 177 41.96 -16.75 0.74
N SER A 178 42.82 -15.97 0.05
CA SER A 178 44.08 -15.44 0.62
C SER A 178 44.50 -14.12 0.00
N ALA A 179 43.57 -13.41 -0.66
CA ALA A 179 43.89 -12.15 -1.32
C ALA A 179 44.20 -11.03 -0.29
N THR A 180 45.21 -10.24 -0.59
CA THR A 180 45.41 -8.94 0.06
C THR A 180 44.62 -7.89 -0.70
N ILE A 181 43.80 -7.12 0.00
CA ILE A 181 42.94 -6.09 -0.56
C ILE A 181 43.47 -4.72 -0.15
N GLU A 182 43.75 -3.91 -1.14
CA GLU A 182 44.23 -2.55 -0.96
C GLU A 182 43.36 -1.56 -1.72
N LEU A 183 42.86 -0.52 -1.05
CA LEU A 183 42.10 0.55 -1.66
C LEU A 183 43.03 1.71 -2.01
N THR A 184 42.85 2.24 -3.21
CA THR A 184 43.55 3.41 -3.71
C THR A 184 42.54 4.43 -4.21
N GLU A 185 42.95 5.63 -4.57
CA GLU A 185 42.04 6.63 -5.16
C GLU A 185 41.23 6.10 -6.34
N ALA A 186 41.81 5.17 -7.12
CA ALA A 186 41.13 4.54 -8.25
C ALA A 186 39.93 3.62 -7.83
N ASN A 187 39.81 3.27 -6.57
CA ASN A 187 38.71 2.48 -6.04
C ASN A 187 37.57 3.35 -5.52
N LYS A 188 37.77 4.66 -5.39
CA LYS A 188 36.71 5.59 -5.02
C LYS A 188 35.71 5.70 -6.18
N PHE A 189 34.44 5.67 -5.84
CA PHE A 189 33.35 5.72 -6.79
C PHE A 189 32.12 6.41 -6.17
N SER A 190 31.52 7.32 -6.91
CA SER A 190 30.23 7.92 -6.54
C SER A 190 29.27 7.80 -7.72
N TYR A 191 28.06 7.43 -7.41
CA TYR A 191 26.97 7.35 -8.34
C TYR A 191 25.90 8.38 -7.98
N THR A 192 25.52 9.21 -8.93
CA THR A 192 24.42 10.17 -8.82
C THR A 192 23.36 9.79 -9.83
N TYR A 193 22.15 9.55 -9.37
CA TYR A 193 21.04 9.13 -10.23
C TYR A 193 20.65 10.20 -11.26
N GLY A 194 20.59 11.47 -10.86
CA GLY A 194 20.47 12.65 -11.76
C GLY A 194 19.17 12.72 -12.60
N LYS A 195 18.17 11.88 -12.34
CA LYS A 195 16.92 11.83 -13.13
C LYS A 195 15.68 12.15 -12.29
N TYR A 196 15.86 12.82 -11.17
CA TYR A 196 14.72 13.29 -10.38
C TYR A 196 13.97 14.38 -11.13
N THR A 197 12.65 14.36 -11.04
CA THR A 197 11.75 15.33 -11.68
C THR A 197 11.58 16.61 -10.85
N ILE A 198 11.90 16.51 -9.54
CA ILE A 198 11.93 17.65 -8.62
C ILE A 198 13.39 17.94 -8.28
N GLY A 199 13.90 19.05 -8.76
CA GLY A 199 15.27 19.52 -8.51
C GLY A 199 15.43 20.12 -7.13
N SER A 200 14.46 20.94 -6.70
CA SER A 200 14.43 21.54 -5.35
C SER A 200 12.99 21.67 -4.84
N CYS A 201 12.80 21.56 -3.53
CA CYS A 201 11.51 21.76 -2.90
C CYS A 201 11.65 22.57 -1.61
N ASP A 202 11.13 23.79 -1.62
CA ASP A 202 10.97 24.63 -0.44
C ASP A 202 9.53 24.49 0.09
N LEU A 203 9.39 23.96 1.27
CA LEU A 203 8.12 23.87 1.98
C LEU A 203 8.18 24.79 3.20
N LEU A 204 7.38 25.85 3.18
CA LEU A 204 7.29 26.82 4.28
C LEU A 204 8.65 27.42 4.68
N GLY A 205 9.53 27.73 3.70
CA GLY A 205 10.82 28.32 3.92
C GLY A 205 11.92 27.35 4.37
N ALA A 206 11.71 26.04 4.19
CA ALA A 206 12.72 25.02 4.51
C ALA A 206 12.79 23.95 3.41
N ASP A 207 13.97 23.34 3.27
CA ASP A 207 14.14 22.21 2.35
C ASP A 207 13.29 21.01 2.77
N LEU A 208 12.68 20.34 1.79
CA LEU A 208 11.80 19.21 2.03
C LEU A 208 12.49 18.07 2.80
N SER A 209 13.80 17.89 2.63
CA SER A 209 14.58 16.86 3.35
C SER A 209 14.58 17.03 4.87
N GLU A 210 14.21 18.22 5.37
CA GLU A 210 14.10 18.49 6.80
C GLU A 210 12.76 18.05 7.41
N TYR A 211 11.83 17.57 6.56
CA TYR A 211 10.49 17.17 6.98
C TYR A 211 10.40 15.68 7.30
N ARG A 212 9.42 15.35 8.12
CA ARG A 212 8.93 13.98 8.31
C ARG A 212 7.46 13.89 7.98
N ILE A 213 7.00 12.71 7.66
CA ILE A 213 5.58 12.43 7.44
C ILE A 213 5.00 11.83 8.72
N VAL A 214 3.86 12.35 9.16
CA VAL A 214 3.14 11.87 10.35
C VAL A 214 1.73 11.50 9.92
N TYR A 215 1.21 10.36 10.39
CA TYR A 215 -0.15 9.95 10.07
C TYR A 215 -0.93 9.55 11.33
N ASN A 216 -2.25 9.67 11.26
CA ASN A 216 -3.17 9.26 12.31
C ASN A 216 -3.53 7.78 12.16
N LYS A 217 -3.48 7.02 13.26
CA LYS A 217 -3.87 5.61 13.28
C LYS A 217 -5.38 5.38 13.37
N THR A 218 -6.14 6.33 13.90
CA THR A 218 -7.60 6.16 14.12
C THR A 218 -8.46 6.52 12.91
N ASP A 219 -7.95 7.33 12.01
CA ASP A 219 -8.49 7.55 10.63
C ASP A 219 -7.92 6.51 9.68
N ILE A 220 -7.68 5.60 10.21
CA ILE A 220 -7.00 4.37 10.15
C ILE A 220 -6.18 4.24 8.89
N TYR A 221 -6.75 3.75 7.89
CA TYR A 221 -5.95 3.10 6.87
C TYR A 221 -5.68 4.03 5.72
N SER A 222 -6.61 4.92 5.47
CA SER A 222 -6.51 5.86 4.37
C SER A 222 -5.39 6.86 4.59
N ALA A 223 -5.29 7.45 5.79
CA ALA A 223 -4.21 8.36 6.14
C ALA A 223 -2.84 7.66 6.08
N GLU A 224 -2.70 6.46 6.65
CA GLU A 224 -1.45 5.68 6.58
C GLU A 224 -1.09 5.31 5.14
N ARG A 225 -2.04 4.76 4.39
CA ARG A 225 -1.82 4.35 3.01
C ARG A 225 -1.28 5.51 2.17
N TYR A 226 -1.98 6.63 2.17
CA TYR A 226 -1.59 7.76 1.32
C TYR A 226 -0.38 8.52 1.85
N ALA A 227 -0.11 8.50 3.14
CA ALA A 227 1.16 8.96 3.71
C ALA A 227 2.35 8.15 3.19
N ARG A 228 2.23 6.82 3.16
CA ARG A 228 3.27 5.92 2.64
C ARG A 228 3.45 6.03 1.13
N LEU A 229 2.35 6.07 0.37
CA LEU A 229 2.41 6.28 -1.08
C LEU A 229 3.05 7.63 -1.42
N PHE A 230 2.74 8.68 -0.67
CA PHE A 230 3.32 10.02 -0.88
C PHE A 230 4.82 10.04 -0.53
N ALA A 231 5.24 9.40 0.56
CA ALA A 231 6.65 9.26 0.88
C ALA A 231 7.43 8.52 -0.23
N ASN A 232 6.84 7.44 -0.77
CA ASN A 232 7.43 6.70 -1.89
C ASN A 232 7.53 7.57 -3.16
N GLU A 233 6.50 8.34 -3.46
CA GLU A 233 6.52 9.28 -4.59
C GLU A 233 7.61 10.33 -4.41
N LEU A 234 7.74 10.95 -3.25
CA LEU A 234 8.81 11.91 -2.97
C LEU A 234 10.20 11.28 -3.05
N SER A 235 10.34 10.04 -2.59
CA SER A 235 11.58 9.28 -2.74
C SER A 235 11.93 9.04 -4.22
N THR A 236 10.94 8.82 -5.05
CA THR A 236 11.10 8.52 -6.48
C THR A 236 11.30 9.79 -7.31
N SER A 237 10.49 10.81 -7.08
CA SER A 237 10.44 12.03 -7.90
C SER A 237 11.44 13.10 -7.45
N ALA A 238 11.71 13.21 -6.16
CA ALA A 238 12.61 14.18 -5.57
C ALA A 238 13.86 13.55 -4.93
N GLY A 239 13.87 12.25 -4.70
CA GLY A 239 14.97 11.54 -4.06
C GLY A 239 15.11 11.84 -2.56
N PHE A 240 14.04 12.23 -1.88
CA PHE A 240 14.03 12.43 -0.44
C PHE A 240 13.34 11.25 0.26
N GLY A 241 14.06 10.56 1.13
CA GLY A 241 13.54 9.51 2.00
C GLY A 241 13.03 10.10 3.30
N LEU A 242 11.81 10.65 3.31
CA LEU A 242 11.26 11.25 4.51
C LEU A 242 10.88 10.18 5.55
N PRO A 243 11.28 10.34 6.83
CA PRO A 243 10.83 9.45 7.89
C PRO A 243 9.30 9.45 8.03
N ILE A 244 8.70 8.26 8.08
CA ILE A 244 7.25 8.10 8.31
C ILE A 244 7.04 7.67 9.75
N LYS A 245 6.20 8.39 10.49
CA LYS A 245 5.93 8.14 11.90
C LYS A 245 4.42 8.13 12.20
N LEU A 246 4.01 7.20 13.06
CA LEU A 246 2.69 7.25 13.64
C LEU A 246 2.58 8.44 14.61
N ASP A 247 1.47 9.15 14.64
CA ASP A 247 1.27 10.33 15.49
C ASP A 247 1.51 10.03 16.99
N THR A 248 1.07 8.88 17.47
CA THR A 248 1.27 8.44 18.85
C THR A 248 2.72 8.06 19.19
N SER A 249 3.56 7.81 18.18
CA SER A 249 4.99 7.50 18.36
C SER A 249 5.88 8.74 18.42
N VAL A 250 5.33 9.91 18.11
CA VAL A 250 6.05 11.18 18.07
C VAL A 250 5.75 11.98 19.34
N LYS A 251 6.79 12.47 20.01
CA LYS A 251 6.62 13.36 21.16
C LYS A 251 5.91 14.65 20.73
N ASN A 252 4.92 15.09 21.51
CA ASN A 252 4.10 16.27 21.21
C ASN A 252 4.74 17.61 21.61
N ASP A 253 5.95 17.59 22.14
CA ASP A 253 6.63 18.73 22.74
C ASP A 253 7.34 19.67 21.73
N ASP A 254 7.41 19.29 20.47
CA ASP A 254 8.00 20.13 19.42
C ASP A 254 6.92 20.73 18.50
N ALA A 255 6.42 21.90 18.92
CA ALA A 255 5.43 22.66 18.13
C ALA A 255 6.00 23.14 16.77
N ASN A 256 7.32 23.28 16.67
CA ASN A 256 8.01 23.79 15.48
C ASN A 256 8.55 22.66 14.57
N ALA A 257 8.26 21.40 14.90
CA ALA A 257 8.67 20.29 14.05
C ALA A 257 8.11 20.45 12.63
N ARG A 258 8.97 20.20 11.65
CA ARG A 258 8.63 20.24 10.23
C ARG A 258 7.95 18.95 9.83
N GLU A 259 6.66 19.02 9.54
CA GLU A 259 5.83 17.83 9.37
C GLU A 259 4.84 17.96 8.21
N ILE A 260 4.70 16.84 7.48
CA ILE A 260 3.57 16.63 6.56
C ILE A 260 2.63 15.65 7.28
N ILE A 261 1.46 16.12 7.64
CA ILE A 261 0.53 15.40 8.52
C ILE A 261 -0.66 14.90 7.73
N PHE A 262 -0.85 13.60 7.70
CA PHE A 262 -2.03 12.95 7.13
C PHE A 262 -3.04 12.61 8.22
N GLY A 263 -4.25 13.13 8.08
CA GLY A 263 -5.34 12.97 9.04
C GLY A 263 -5.39 14.01 10.16
N VAL A 264 -6.36 13.85 11.05
CA VAL A 264 -6.52 14.66 12.25
C VAL A 264 -5.73 14.04 13.39
N THR A 265 -4.71 14.71 13.87
CA THR A 265 -3.77 14.22 14.90
C THR A 265 -3.76 15.15 16.11
N ALA A 266 -3.14 14.73 17.20
CA ALA A 266 -2.85 15.60 18.34
C ALA A 266 -1.93 16.78 17.98
N ARG A 267 -1.25 16.71 16.83
CA ARG A 267 -0.33 17.73 16.30
C ARG A 267 -1.04 18.76 15.41
N GLY A 268 -2.33 18.60 15.16
CA GLY A 268 -3.17 19.43 14.30
C GLY A 268 -3.87 18.63 13.21
N GLY A 269 -4.47 19.34 12.29
CA GLY A 269 -5.37 18.85 11.27
C GLY A 269 -6.82 19.19 11.61
N GLU A 270 -7.66 19.30 10.60
CA GLU A 270 -9.09 19.58 10.74
C GLU A 270 -9.87 18.47 10.08
N ALA A 271 -10.95 18.04 10.71
CA ALA A 271 -11.88 17.10 10.10
C ALA A 271 -12.53 17.71 8.86
N VAL A 272 -12.74 16.89 7.86
CA VAL A 272 -13.49 17.26 6.64
C VAL A 272 -14.87 16.64 6.75
N ASP A 273 -15.91 17.47 6.78
CA ASP A 273 -17.30 17.01 6.94
C ASP A 273 -18.01 16.79 5.59
N THR A 274 -17.42 17.29 4.49
CA THR A 274 -17.97 17.12 3.16
C THR A 274 -17.69 15.70 2.68
N ARG A 275 -18.73 14.95 2.31
CA ARG A 275 -18.58 13.59 1.77
C ARG A 275 -17.63 13.57 0.58
N HIS A 276 -16.66 12.63 0.57
CA HIS A 276 -15.56 12.51 -0.38
C HIS A 276 -14.67 13.78 -0.45
N GLY A 277 -14.81 14.69 0.50
CA GLY A 277 -14.04 15.92 0.55
C GLY A 277 -12.61 15.71 1.07
N TYR A 278 -11.73 16.62 0.66
CA TYR A 278 -10.38 16.70 1.21
C TYR A 278 -9.91 18.15 1.36
N SER A 279 -8.91 18.35 2.20
CA SER A 279 -8.26 19.63 2.45
C SER A 279 -6.75 19.46 2.54
N ILE A 280 -6.01 20.35 1.89
CA ILE A 280 -4.56 20.49 2.00
C ILE A 280 -4.27 21.90 2.46
N ARG A 281 -3.52 22.06 3.56
CA ARG A 281 -3.25 23.37 4.15
C ARG A 281 -1.82 23.44 4.68
N ALA A 282 -1.10 24.51 4.34
CA ALA A 282 0.24 24.80 4.83
C ALA A 282 0.19 25.95 5.84
N THR A 283 0.65 25.72 7.06
CA THR A 283 0.70 26.75 8.11
C THR A 283 1.76 26.43 9.18
N GLY A 284 2.48 27.47 9.60
CA GLY A 284 3.59 27.37 10.56
C GLY A 284 4.76 26.58 9.98
N SER A 285 5.02 25.39 10.49
CA SER A 285 6.04 24.47 9.99
C SER A 285 5.44 23.18 9.42
N LYS A 286 4.13 23.18 9.09
CA LYS A 286 3.38 21.96 8.80
C LYS A 286 2.54 22.06 7.55
N LEU A 287 2.50 20.96 6.77
CA LEU A 287 1.55 20.73 5.70
C LEU A 287 0.53 19.69 6.19
N PHE A 288 -0.74 20.08 6.27
CA PHE A 288 -1.83 19.19 6.67
C PHE A 288 -2.56 18.65 5.44
N VAL A 289 -2.84 17.37 5.45
CA VAL A 289 -3.62 16.64 4.44
C VAL A 289 -4.72 15.88 5.17
N SER A 290 -5.95 16.30 5.02
CA SER A 290 -7.11 15.69 5.68
C SER A 290 -8.17 15.33 4.64
N ALA A 291 -8.90 14.25 4.86
CA ALA A 291 -10.02 13.84 4.04
C ALA A 291 -11.10 13.16 4.88
N GLU A 292 -12.31 13.11 4.35
CA GLU A 292 -13.45 12.48 5.03
C GLU A 292 -13.40 10.96 4.89
N CYS A 293 -12.90 10.45 3.73
CA CYS A 293 -12.82 9.02 3.41
C CYS A 293 -11.63 8.70 2.51
N MET A 294 -11.47 7.44 2.09
CA MET A 294 -10.33 7.00 1.27
C MET A 294 -10.31 7.67 -0.10
N GLU A 295 -11.46 7.85 -0.75
CA GLU A 295 -11.55 8.56 -2.04
C GLU A 295 -11.09 10.02 -1.92
N GLY A 296 -11.43 10.67 -0.81
CA GLY A 296 -10.93 12.01 -0.52
C GLY A 296 -9.40 12.03 -0.38
N TYR A 297 -8.81 11.03 0.32
CA TYR A 297 -7.35 10.90 0.40
C TYR A 297 -6.73 10.55 -0.95
N ALA A 298 -7.35 9.72 -1.77
CA ALA A 298 -6.89 9.42 -3.13
C ALA A 298 -6.83 10.69 -3.99
N ALA A 299 -7.87 11.51 -3.94
CA ALA A 299 -7.91 12.78 -4.65
C ALA A 299 -6.90 13.80 -4.10
N ALA A 300 -6.71 13.86 -2.78
CA ALA A 300 -5.66 14.67 -2.16
C ALA A 300 -4.27 14.23 -2.61
N TYR A 301 -3.99 12.93 -2.60
CA TYR A 301 -2.73 12.35 -3.08
C TYR A 301 -2.47 12.70 -4.55
N LYS A 302 -3.47 12.54 -5.40
CA LYS A 302 -3.39 12.92 -6.82
C LYS A 302 -3.06 14.40 -6.98
N TYR A 303 -3.72 15.28 -6.23
CA TYR A 303 -3.42 16.71 -6.24
C TYR A 303 -2.00 17.01 -5.76
N LEU A 304 -1.55 16.36 -4.68
CA LEU A 304 -0.19 16.49 -4.17
C LEU A 304 0.84 16.12 -5.24
N THR A 305 0.68 14.98 -5.90
CA THR A 305 1.68 14.41 -6.81
C THR A 305 1.61 14.97 -8.23
N GLU A 306 0.43 15.29 -8.73
CA GLU A 306 0.25 15.76 -10.11
C GLU A 306 0.24 17.30 -10.24
N THR A 307 0.06 18.02 -9.11
CA THR A 307 -0.09 19.47 -9.14
C THR A 307 0.86 20.19 -8.18
N LEU A 308 0.83 19.87 -6.88
CA LEU A 308 1.53 20.64 -5.87
C LEU A 308 3.02 20.32 -5.82
N PHE A 309 3.39 19.03 -5.83
CA PHE A 309 4.79 18.56 -5.84
C PHE A 309 5.20 18.16 -7.27
N LYS A 310 5.12 19.11 -8.19
CA LYS A 310 5.41 18.88 -9.61
C LYS A 310 6.28 19.99 -10.20
N GLY A 311 7.22 19.57 -11.04
CA GLY A 311 8.17 20.48 -11.71
C GLY A 311 9.52 20.51 -11.03
N ASP A 312 10.51 21.09 -11.70
CA ASP A 312 11.90 21.14 -11.24
C ASP A 312 12.08 21.93 -9.93
N LYS A 313 11.29 22.98 -9.74
CA LYS A 313 11.29 23.81 -8.53
C LYS A 313 9.89 23.84 -7.92
N VAL A 314 9.77 23.35 -6.70
CA VAL A 314 8.53 23.37 -5.92
C VAL A 314 8.68 24.37 -4.77
N GLU A 315 7.71 25.28 -4.64
CA GLU A 315 7.65 26.24 -3.53
C GLU A 315 6.23 26.27 -2.95
N ILE A 316 6.09 25.97 -1.66
CA ILE A 316 4.82 25.98 -0.94
C ILE A 316 4.92 26.98 0.20
N ALA A 317 4.23 28.11 0.07
CA ALA A 317 4.27 29.21 1.03
C ALA A 317 3.29 29.04 2.19
N GLU A 318 3.53 29.78 3.26
CA GLU A 318 2.59 29.95 4.38
C GLU A 318 1.21 30.42 3.89
N GLY A 319 0.15 29.83 4.46
CA GLY A 319 -1.23 30.14 4.12
C GLY A 319 -1.76 29.45 2.85
N PHE A 320 -0.96 28.60 2.20
CA PHE A 320 -1.48 27.79 1.10
C PHE A 320 -2.67 26.94 1.59
N THR A 321 -3.76 26.96 0.82
CA THR A 321 -4.96 26.17 1.11
C THR A 321 -5.58 25.69 -0.19
N HIS A 322 -5.90 24.40 -0.24
CA HIS A 322 -6.66 23.79 -1.32
C HIS A 322 -7.68 22.81 -0.74
N THR A 323 -8.91 22.86 -1.26
CA THR A 323 -9.98 21.93 -0.90
C THR A 323 -10.60 21.39 -2.18
N GLY A 324 -11.05 20.15 -2.14
CA GLY A 324 -11.74 19.53 -3.25
C GLY A 324 -12.67 18.41 -2.79
N VAL A 325 -13.42 17.88 -3.73
CA VAL A 325 -14.29 16.72 -3.54
C VAL A 325 -13.93 15.70 -4.62
N SER A 326 -13.73 14.44 -4.23
CA SER A 326 -13.57 13.34 -5.16
C SER A 326 -14.91 12.93 -5.73
N GLU A 327 -14.95 12.60 -7.01
CA GLU A 327 -16.08 11.89 -7.58
C GLU A 327 -15.70 10.40 -7.66
N PRO A 328 -16.50 9.49 -7.06
CA PRO A 328 -16.26 8.05 -7.15
C PRO A 328 -16.26 7.60 -8.62
N GLU A 329 -15.39 6.66 -8.98
CA GLU A 329 -15.31 6.13 -10.36
C GLU A 329 -16.59 5.43 -10.79
N ASP A 330 -17.29 4.81 -9.85
CA ASP A 330 -18.55 4.08 -10.03
C ASP A 330 -19.79 4.89 -9.56
N LYS A 331 -19.68 6.23 -9.53
CA LYS A 331 -20.77 7.14 -9.15
C LYS A 331 -22.10 6.79 -9.80
N GLN A 332 -22.08 6.34 -11.05
CA GLN A 332 -23.28 5.98 -11.78
C GLN A 332 -24.01 4.78 -11.16
N ASP A 333 -23.28 3.76 -10.70
CA ASP A 333 -23.85 2.59 -10.04
C ASP A 333 -24.24 2.88 -8.58
N ILE A 334 -23.56 3.83 -7.93
CA ILE A 334 -23.88 4.28 -6.57
C ILE A 334 -25.16 5.11 -6.57
N GLU A 335 -25.25 6.15 -7.38
CA GLU A 335 -26.33 7.12 -7.38
C GLU A 335 -27.60 6.63 -8.10
N ASN A 336 -27.45 5.80 -9.14
CA ASN A 336 -28.56 5.31 -9.95
C ASN A 336 -28.94 3.89 -9.56
N ARG A 337 -29.70 3.75 -8.45
CA ARG A 337 -30.36 2.48 -8.17
C ARG A 337 -31.30 2.13 -9.32
N ALA A 338 -31.08 0.98 -9.94
CA ALA A 338 -31.92 0.53 -11.04
C ALA A 338 -33.27 0.00 -10.55
N GLY A 339 -33.38 -0.40 -9.27
CA GLY A 339 -34.55 -0.93 -8.63
C GLY A 339 -34.86 -0.29 -7.28
N GLU A 340 -36.02 -0.60 -6.74
CA GLU A 340 -36.53 -0.12 -5.46
C GLU A 340 -35.72 -0.69 -4.27
N TYR A 341 -35.24 -1.92 -4.43
CA TYR A 341 -34.43 -2.65 -3.45
C TYR A 341 -33.05 -2.97 -4.00
N ARG A 342 -32.05 -2.92 -3.10
CA ARG A 342 -30.66 -3.29 -3.36
C ARG A 342 -30.14 -4.26 -2.32
N VAL A 343 -29.51 -5.35 -2.76
CA VAL A 343 -28.88 -6.36 -1.89
C VAL A 343 -27.42 -6.52 -2.30
N ILE A 344 -26.52 -6.63 -1.33
CA ILE A 344 -25.10 -6.94 -1.55
C ILE A 344 -24.76 -8.24 -0.81
N PHE A 345 -23.98 -9.12 -1.46
CA PHE A 345 -23.36 -10.30 -0.87
C PHE A 345 -21.84 -10.17 -0.95
N ASN A 346 -21.17 -10.38 0.18
CA ASN A 346 -19.72 -10.14 0.27
C ASN A 346 -19.04 -11.15 1.19
N ASN A 347 -18.13 -11.97 0.65
CA ASN A 347 -17.17 -12.69 1.47
C ASN A 347 -16.09 -11.70 1.93
N VAL A 348 -15.97 -11.49 3.24
CA VAL A 348 -15.11 -10.45 3.84
C VAL A 348 -13.70 -10.93 4.17
N HIS A 349 -13.33 -12.17 3.79
CA HIS A 349 -12.02 -12.77 4.05
C HIS A 349 -11.60 -12.68 5.53
N GLY A 350 -12.51 -13.02 6.44
CA GLY A 350 -12.55 -12.59 7.84
C GLY A 350 -11.30 -12.79 8.67
N ALA A 351 -10.92 -14.04 9.00
CA ALA A 351 -9.89 -14.32 10.00
C ALA A 351 -8.46 -14.39 9.44
N HIS A 352 -8.24 -14.08 8.17
CA HIS A 352 -6.94 -14.17 7.52
C HIS A 352 -5.99 -13.06 8.00
N THR A 353 -4.71 -13.41 8.20
CA THR A 353 -3.68 -12.54 8.77
C THR A 353 -2.52 -12.24 7.81
N ASP A 354 -2.55 -12.83 6.63
CA ASP A 354 -1.57 -12.69 5.54
C ASP A 354 -1.82 -11.48 4.64
N VAL A 355 -2.79 -10.67 4.98
CA VAL A 355 -3.26 -9.46 4.31
C VAL A 355 -3.32 -8.31 5.31
N TYR A 356 -3.94 -7.21 4.93
CA TYR A 356 -4.19 -6.11 5.87
C TYR A 356 -4.87 -6.55 7.17
N PRO A 357 -4.57 -5.90 8.30
CA PRO A 357 -5.25 -6.20 9.57
C PRO A 357 -6.76 -6.17 9.42
N MET A 358 -7.43 -7.11 10.05
CA MET A 358 -8.87 -7.28 9.98
C MET A 358 -9.66 -5.99 10.29
N GLU A 359 -9.20 -5.19 11.27
CA GLU A 359 -9.86 -3.93 11.62
C GLU A 359 -9.84 -2.94 10.45
N THR A 360 -8.73 -2.85 9.75
CA THR A 360 -8.53 -2.04 8.55
C THR A 360 -9.46 -2.48 7.43
N ARG A 361 -9.53 -3.79 7.17
CA ARG A 361 -10.40 -4.36 6.14
C ARG A 361 -11.88 -4.15 6.46
N ASN A 362 -12.27 -4.30 7.73
CA ASN A 362 -13.62 -4.02 8.19
C ASN A 362 -14.03 -2.56 7.97
N GLN A 363 -13.11 -1.64 8.10
CA GLN A 363 -13.38 -0.23 7.82
C GLN A 363 -13.63 -0.02 6.32
N MET A 364 -12.74 -0.50 5.46
CA MET A 364 -12.89 -0.39 4.00
C MET A 364 -14.23 -0.97 3.54
N GLN A 365 -14.60 -2.14 4.05
CA GLN A 365 -15.85 -2.80 3.68
C GLN A 365 -17.08 -2.09 4.22
N ALA A 366 -16.99 -1.51 5.42
CA ALA A 366 -18.10 -0.71 5.95
C ALA A 366 -18.32 0.57 5.13
N GLU A 367 -17.24 1.25 4.75
CA GLU A 367 -17.31 2.41 3.85
C GLU A 367 -17.88 2.03 2.48
N LEU A 368 -17.37 0.94 1.88
CA LEU A 368 -17.91 0.41 0.63
C LEU A 368 -19.41 0.19 0.69
N HIS A 369 -19.89 -0.57 1.69
CA HIS A 369 -21.31 -0.86 1.82
C HIS A 369 -22.15 0.40 2.09
N PHE A 370 -21.57 1.38 2.77
CA PHE A 370 -22.23 2.66 2.96
C PHE A 370 -22.34 3.47 1.65
N GLU A 371 -21.33 3.42 0.78
CA GLU A 371 -21.37 4.07 -0.53
C GLU A 371 -22.53 3.55 -1.39
N TYR A 372 -22.64 2.24 -1.49
CA TYR A 372 -23.67 1.59 -2.33
C TYR A 372 -25.06 1.56 -1.71
N LEU A 373 -25.20 1.91 -0.44
CA LEU A 373 -26.46 2.00 0.30
C LEU A 373 -27.42 0.80 0.10
N PRO A 374 -26.98 -0.45 0.25
CA PRO A 374 -27.87 -1.59 0.10
C PRO A 374 -28.94 -1.62 1.20
N ASP A 375 -30.11 -2.20 0.89
CA ASP A 375 -31.15 -2.39 1.90
C ASP A 375 -30.86 -3.61 2.78
N VAL A 376 -30.17 -4.63 2.21
CA VAL A 376 -29.72 -5.83 2.91
C VAL A 376 -28.30 -6.17 2.48
N ILE A 377 -27.48 -6.58 3.45
CA ILE A 377 -26.11 -7.06 3.25
C ILE A 377 -26.03 -8.49 3.77
N GLY A 378 -25.57 -9.42 2.93
CA GLY A 378 -25.22 -10.78 3.31
C GLY A 378 -23.70 -10.95 3.31
N LEU A 379 -23.13 -11.44 4.41
CA LEU A 379 -21.69 -11.56 4.60
C LEU A 379 -21.28 -13.03 4.75
N GLN A 380 -20.10 -13.38 4.27
CA GLN A 380 -19.46 -14.68 4.52
C GLN A 380 -18.11 -14.42 5.22
N GLU A 381 -17.61 -15.40 5.96
CA GLU A 381 -16.38 -15.31 6.79
C GLU A 381 -16.39 -14.17 7.83
N ASN A 382 -17.55 -13.74 8.25
CA ASN A 382 -17.70 -12.53 9.09
C ASN A 382 -17.50 -12.77 10.60
N ALA A 383 -17.34 -14.01 11.07
CA ALA A 383 -17.37 -14.32 12.50
C ALA A 383 -16.35 -13.52 13.32
N ALA A 384 -15.12 -13.35 12.83
CA ALA A 384 -14.07 -12.58 13.50
C ALA A 384 -14.31 -11.06 13.44
N CYS A 385 -15.13 -10.61 12.48
CA CYS A 385 -15.38 -9.20 12.17
C CYS A 385 -16.64 -8.63 12.87
N VAL A 386 -17.51 -9.49 13.40
CA VAL A 386 -18.86 -9.13 13.85
C VAL A 386 -18.87 -7.90 14.78
N GLY A 387 -17.96 -7.84 15.76
CA GLY A 387 -17.94 -6.73 16.71
C GLY A 387 -17.61 -5.39 16.07
N THR A 388 -16.52 -5.33 15.33
CA THR A 388 -15.98 -4.09 14.74
C THR A 388 -16.79 -3.63 13.56
N TYR A 389 -17.06 -4.53 12.61
CA TYR A 389 -17.82 -4.21 11.41
C TYR A 389 -19.27 -3.78 11.74
N HIS A 390 -19.97 -4.53 12.58
CA HIS A 390 -21.35 -4.20 12.98
C HIS A 390 -21.43 -2.86 13.74
N ALA A 391 -20.42 -2.54 14.58
CA ALA A 391 -20.37 -1.25 15.26
C ALA A 391 -20.22 -0.07 14.30
N ARG A 392 -19.46 -0.24 13.20
CA ARG A 392 -19.34 0.76 12.14
C ARG A 392 -20.63 0.90 11.35
N MET A 393 -21.20 -0.22 10.88
CA MET A 393 -22.42 -0.23 10.10
C MET A 393 -23.62 0.34 10.87
N LYS A 394 -23.64 0.19 12.20
CA LYS A 394 -24.64 0.84 13.06
C LYS A 394 -24.60 2.36 12.97
N LYS A 395 -23.42 2.96 12.83
CA LYS A 395 -23.27 4.42 12.64
C LYS A 395 -23.91 4.87 11.31
N PHE A 396 -23.94 4.00 10.31
CA PHE A 396 -24.54 4.24 9.02
C PHE A 396 -26.02 3.85 8.94
N GLY A 397 -26.66 3.52 10.07
CA GLY A 397 -28.09 3.21 10.13
C GLY A 397 -28.45 1.73 9.92
N TYR A 398 -27.46 0.84 9.83
CA TYR A 398 -27.71 -0.59 9.66
C TYR A 398 -27.88 -1.30 11.00
N SER A 399 -28.74 -2.30 11.02
CA SER A 399 -28.94 -3.20 12.15
C SER A 399 -28.60 -4.65 11.76
N PRO A 400 -27.99 -5.44 12.65
CA PRO A 400 -27.81 -6.87 12.36
C PRO A 400 -29.16 -7.60 12.41
N VAL A 401 -29.32 -8.55 11.49
CA VAL A 401 -30.42 -9.54 11.59
C VAL A 401 -30.14 -10.39 12.82
N PRO A 402 -31.11 -10.57 13.75
CA PRO A 402 -30.89 -11.22 15.03
C PRO A 402 -30.82 -12.75 14.89
N ILE A 403 -29.76 -13.22 14.21
CA ILE A 403 -29.47 -14.63 14.00
C ILE A 403 -28.42 -15.07 15.02
N THR A 404 -28.66 -16.20 15.67
CA THR A 404 -27.69 -16.83 16.57
C THR A 404 -27.27 -18.16 15.98
N PRO A 405 -26.03 -18.33 15.54
CA PRO A 405 -25.51 -19.61 15.10
C PRO A 405 -25.64 -20.66 16.21
N THR A 406 -26.11 -21.85 15.84
CA THR A 406 -26.34 -22.95 16.79
C THR A 406 -25.08 -23.75 17.12
N ASN A 407 -23.98 -23.54 16.35
CA ASN A 407 -22.71 -24.24 16.53
C ASN A 407 -21.76 -23.48 17.46
N SER A 408 -20.82 -24.19 18.04
CA SER A 408 -19.75 -23.63 18.87
C SER A 408 -18.68 -22.91 18.05
N ASN A 409 -18.56 -23.20 16.75
CA ASN A 409 -17.61 -22.60 15.85
C ASN A 409 -18.24 -21.40 15.15
N LYS A 410 -17.96 -20.19 15.66
CA LYS A 410 -18.49 -18.93 15.12
C LYS A 410 -17.58 -18.31 14.05
N GLN A 411 -16.57 -19.03 13.56
CA GLN A 411 -15.53 -18.45 12.72
C GLN A 411 -15.96 -18.19 11.28
N ASP A 412 -16.95 -18.93 10.77
CA ASP A 412 -17.47 -18.72 9.42
C ASP A 412 -18.98 -18.51 9.44
N TYR A 413 -19.36 -17.38 9.96
CA TYR A 413 -20.75 -17.01 10.15
C TYR A 413 -21.26 -16.20 8.95
N THR A 414 -22.38 -16.62 8.37
CA THR A 414 -23.05 -15.94 7.27
C THR A 414 -23.97 -14.80 7.77
N ALA A 415 -23.36 -13.79 8.41
CA ALA A 415 -24.10 -12.69 9.02
C ALA A 415 -24.87 -11.87 8.00
N MET A 416 -25.94 -11.22 8.46
CA MET A 416 -26.73 -10.31 7.64
C MET A 416 -26.98 -8.99 8.39
N LEU A 417 -26.97 -7.88 7.64
CA LEU A 417 -27.39 -6.56 8.11
C LEU A 417 -28.46 -6.00 7.20
N TYR A 418 -29.26 -5.08 7.72
CA TYR A 418 -30.35 -4.48 6.97
C TYR A 418 -30.61 -3.04 7.40
N ARG A 419 -31.25 -2.26 6.55
CA ARG A 419 -31.75 -0.92 6.81
C ARG A 419 -33.03 -0.97 7.67
N ALA A 420 -32.86 -0.85 8.99
CA ALA A 420 -33.97 -0.93 9.94
C ALA A 420 -34.92 0.29 9.89
N ASP A 421 -34.50 1.37 9.26
CA ASP A 421 -35.36 2.53 8.95
C ASP A 421 -36.37 2.20 7.82
N LYS A 422 -36.00 1.35 6.86
CA LYS A 422 -36.82 0.97 5.70
C LYS A 422 -37.56 -0.36 5.89
N LEU A 423 -36.93 -1.34 6.49
CA LEU A 423 -37.41 -2.72 6.54
C LEU A 423 -37.75 -3.18 7.98
N ASP A 424 -38.82 -3.99 8.10
CA ASP A 424 -39.11 -4.79 9.29
C ASP A 424 -38.76 -6.26 9.03
N ILE A 425 -38.24 -6.97 10.04
CA ILE A 425 -38.04 -8.43 9.97
C ILE A 425 -39.33 -9.13 10.36
N VAL A 426 -39.92 -9.86 9.42
CA VAL A 426 -41.06 -10.75 9.68
C VAL A 426 -40.63 -12.03 10.39
N LYS A 427 -39.52 -12.61 9.89
CA LYS A 427 -38.88 -13.78 10.48
C LYS A 427 -37.46 -13.90 10.00
N CYS A 428 -36.57 -14.46 10.82
CA CYS A 428 -35.24 -14.85 10.41
C CYS A 428 -34.87 -16.22 10.97
N GLY A 429 -33.81 -16.80 10.42
CA GLY A 429 -33.33 -18.11 10.82
C GLY A 429 -31.93 -18.40 10.30
N TYR A 430 -31.45 -19.53 10.73
CA TYR A 430 -30.11 -20.05 10.42
C TYR A 430 -30.24 -21.56 10.17
N TYR A 431 -29.57 -22.05 9.14
CA TYR A 431 -29.46 -23.47 8.86
C TYR A 431 -28.01 -23.86 8.63
N LEU A 432 -27.49 -24.75 9.47
CA LEU A 432 -26.16 -25.32 9.34
C LEU A 432 -26.22 -26.51 8.40
N TYR A 433 -25.37 -26.54 7.37
CA TYR A 433 -25.33 -27.65 6.43
C TYR A 433 -24.73 -28.91 7.07
N ASP A 434 -25.34 -30.05 6.78
CA ASP A 434 -24.75 -31.37 7.02
C ASP A 434 -24.11 -31.86 5.73
N ASP A 435 -22.94 -31.32 5.44
CA ASP A 435 -22.21 -31.59 4.20
C ASP A 435 -21.48 -32.94 4.19
N GLY A 436 -21.32 -33.56 5.35
CA GLY A 436 -20.58 -34.80 5.54
C GLY A 436 -19.06 -34.64 5.51
N ALA A 437 -18.54 -33.42 5.39
CA ALA A 437 -17.12 -33.11 5.44
C ALA A 437 -16.62 -32.79 6.86
N GLY A 438 -17.58 -32.63 7.80
CA GLY A 438 -17.28 -32.37 9.22
C GLY A 438 -17.00 -30.91 9.55
N ASP A 439 -17.02 -30.02 8.58
CA ASP A 439 -16.99 -28.57 8.79
C ASP A 439 -18.35 -28.08 9.30
N LYS A 440 -18.35 -27.45 10.46
CA LYS A 440 -19.57 -26.93 11.10
C LYS A 440 -19.75 -25.42 10.88
N SER A 441 -19.08 -24.86 9.89
CA SER A 441 -19.13 -23.45 9.59
C SER A 441 -20.03 -23.11 8.40
N LYS A 442 -20.26 -24.06 7.48
CA LYS A 442 -20.99 -23.84 6.24
C LYS A 442 -22.50 -23.83 6.46
N SER A 443 -23.17 -22.78 5.98
CA SER A 443 -24.53 -22.48 6.40
C SER A 443 -25.26 -21.54 5.45
N VAL A 444 -26.54 -21.37 5.69
CA VAL A 444 -27.32 -20.23 5.21
C VAL A 444 -27.99 -19.51 6.37
N SER A 445 -27.79 -18.20 6.44
CA SER A 445 -28.61 -17.29 7.25
C SER A 445 -29.67 -16.66 6.35
N TRP A 446 -30.86 -16.45 6.86
CA TRP A 446 -31.96 -15.89 6.07
C TRP A 446 -32.84 -14.96 6.89
N ALA A 447 -33.49 -14.01 6.21
CA ALA A 447 -34.56 -13.21 6.78
C ALA A 447 -35.64 -12.92 5.75
N VAL A 448 -36.89 -12.91 6.21
CA VAL A 448 -38.05 -12.40 5.50
C VAL A 448 -38.26 -10.96 5.96
N PHE A 449 -38.23 -10.05 5.01
CA PHE A 449 -38.38 -8.61 5.23
C PHE A 449 -39.75 -8.14 4.75
N LYS A 450 -40.25 -7.08 5.41
CA LYS A 450 -41.39 -6.32 4.96
C LYS A 450 -41.02 -4.86 4.88
N ASP A 451 -41.21 -4.24 3.73
CA ASP A 451 -41.01 -2.80 3.58
C ASP A 451 -42.08 -2.04 4.36
N LYS A 452 -41.64 -1.03 5.11
CA LYS A 452 -42.54 -0.25 5.99
C LYS A 452 -43.46 0.68 5.23
N ALA A 453 -43.02 1.15 4.07
CA ALA A 453 -43.78 2.12 3.26
C ALA A 453 -44.70 1.42 2.27
N SER A 454 -44.18 0.49 1.46
CA SER A 454 -44.96 -0.22 0.44
C SER A 454 -45.75 -1.42 0.99
N GLY A 455 -45.22 -2.08 2.03
CA GLY A 455 -45.73 -3.32 2.56
C GLY A 455 -45.26 -4.58 1.83
N ASP A 456 -44.35 -4.43 0.86
CA ASP A 456 -43.78 -5.52 0.07
C ASP A 456 -43.07 -6.53 0.96
N VAL A 457 -43.20 -7.80 0.61
CA VAL A 457 -42.59 -8.92 1.35
C VAL A 457 -41.65 -9.69 0.44
N PHE A 458 -40.39 -9.81 0.85
CA PHE A 458 -39.37 -10.61 0.18
C PHE A 458 -38.40 -11.24 1.19
N ALA A 459 -37.69 -12.27 0.77
CA ALA A 459 -36.68 -12.91 1.59
C ALA A 459 -35.29 -12.77 0.98
N VAL A 460 -34.29 -12.70 1.85
CA VAL A 460 -32.85 -12.71 1.47
C VAL A 460 -32.14 -13.78 2.29
N GLY A 461 -31.24 -14.52 1.64
CA GLY A 461 -30.36 -15.50 2.29
C GLY A 461 -28.90 -15.24 1.96
N SER A 462 -28.04 -15.29 2.98
CA SER A 462 -26.58 -15.26 2.86
C SER A 462 -26.04 -16.67 3.07
N THR A 463 -25.30 -17.22 2.10
CA THR A 463 -24.81 -18.61 2.15
C THR A 463 -23.31 -18.70 1.92
N HIS A 464 -22.70 -19.75 2.50
CA HIS A 464 -21.32 -20.11 2.26
C HIS A 464 -21.19 -21.63 2.18
N PHE A 465 -20.78 -22.15 1.01
CA PHE A 465 -20.60 -23.56 0.73
C PHE A 465 -19.18 -24.04 1.07
N TYR A 466 -19.01 -25.35 1.12
CA TYR A 466 -17.72 -25.96 1.45
C TYR A 466 -16.63 -25.65 0.41
N TRP A 467 -15.39 -25.38 0.86
CA TRP A 467 -14.35 -24.68 0.08
C TRP A 467 -13.38 -25.59 -0.71
N THR A 468 -13.09 -26.85 -0.26
CA THR A 468 -12.03 -27.63 -0.90
C THR A 468 -12.35 -28.04 -2.33
N SER A 469 -11.30 -28.17 -3.16
CA SER A 469 -11.43 -28.52 -4.59
C SER A 469 -11.40 -30.03 -4.87
N ASP A 470 -11.15 -30.84 -3.85
CA ASP A 470 -11.11 -32.32 -3.94
C ASP A 470 -12.51 -32.94 -4.07
N ASP A 471 -12.57 -34.27 -4.14
CA ASP A 471 -13.82 -34.98 -4.32
C ASP A 471 -14.74 -34.89 -3.08
N LEU A 472 -14.15 -34.76 -1.88
CA LEU A 472 -14.91 -34.50 -0.66
C LEU A 472 -15.63 -33.14 -0.76
N GLY A 473 -14.91 -32.09 -1.15
CA GLY A 473 -15.48 -30.76 -1.30
C GLY A 473 -16.54 -30.69 -2.41
N LYS A 474 -16.34 -31.37 -3.53
CA LYS A 474 -17.38 -31.48 -4.59
C LYS A 474 -18.66 -32.14 -4.06
N SER A 475 -18.50 -33.26 -3.31
CA SER A 475 -19.63 -33.98 -2.71
C SER A 475 -20.34 -33.12 -1.64
N ALA A 476 -19.58 -32.40 -0.82
CA ALA A 476 -20.10 -31.51 0.19
C ALA A 476 -20.96 -30.40 -0.44
N ARG A 477 -20.46 -29.69 -1.44
CA ARG A 477 -21.21 -28.64 -2.14
C ARG A 477 -22.51 -29.12 -2.83
N ILE A 478 -22.53 -30.37 -3.31
CA ILE A 478 -23.77 -30.97 -3.84
C ILE A 478 -24.81 -31.12 -2.73
N LYS A 479 -24.39 -31.55 -1.53
CA LYS A 479 -25.29 -31.66 -0.37
C LYS A 479 -25.72 -30.29 0.15
N ASP A 480 -24.81 -29.32 0.19
CA ASP A 480 -25.12 -27.94 0.58
C ASP A 480 -26.19 -27.36 -0.34
N ALA A 481 -26.05 -27.54 -1.65
CA ALA A 481 -27.03 -27.09 -2.65
C ALA A 481 -28.43 -27.75 -2.47
N ALA A 482 -28.45 -29.05 -2.19
CA ALA A 482 -29.71 -29.76 -1.95
C ALA A 482 -30.43 -29.24 -0.70
N GLN A 483 -29.70 -29.07 0.41
CA GLN A 483 -30.22 -28.53 1.67
C GLN A 483 -30.67 -27.08 1.53
N LEU A 484 -29.88 -26.25 0.81
CA LEU A 484 -30.24 -24.86 0.51
C LEU A 484 -31.58 -24.82 -0.25
N ALA A 485 -31.77 -25.69 -1.25
CA ALA A 485 -33.00 -25.74 -2.03
C ALA A 485 -34.25 -26.07 -1.18
N GLU A 486 -34.12 -27.00 -0.24
CA GLU A 486 -35.19 -27.34 0.71
C GLU A 486 -35.54 -26.17 1.62
N VAL A 487 -34.51 -25.55 2.24
CA VAL A 487 -34.68 -24.40 3.14
C VAL A 487 -35.39 -23.24 2.41
N VAL A 488 -34.94 -22.90 1.22
CA VAL A 488 -35.50 -21.80 0.43
C VAL A 488 -36.93 -22.08 0.01
N LYS A 489 -37.23 -23.30 -0.42
CA LYS A 489 -38.60 -23.74 -0.76
C LYS A 489 -39.53 -23.63 0.44
N ASP A 490 -39.10 -24.07 1.61
CA ASP A 490 -39.91 -23.99 2.83
C ASP A 490 -40.21 -22.53 3.22
N ILE A 491 -39.21 -21.64 3.16
CA ILE A 491 -39.39 -20.23 3.48
C ILE A 491 -40.37 -19.57 2.49
N THR A 492 -40.11 -19.71 1.19
CA THR A 492 -40.91 -19.05 0.15
C THR A 492 -42.34 -19.57 0.13
N THR A 493 -42.57 -20.85 0.39
CA THR A 493 -43.89 -21.44 0.53
C THR A 493 -44.61 -20.91 1.77
N LYS A 494 -43.93 -20.89 2.92
CA LYS A 494 -44.51 -20.48 4.19
C LYS A 494 -44.91 -19.02 4.24
N TYR A 495 -44.07 -18.15 3.66
CA TYR A 495 -44.30 -16.70 3.69
C TYR A 495 -44.84 -16.12 2.40
N ASN A 496 -45.07 -16.98 1.39
CA ASN A 496 -45.57 -16.61 0.07
C ASN A 496 -44.84 -15.41 -0.54
N CYS A 497 -43.53 -15.47 -0.60
CA CYS A 497 -42.67 -14.40 -1.09
C CYS A 497 -41.53 -14.92 -1.98
N PRO A 498 -40.94 -14.08 -2.85
CA PRO A 498 -39.73 -14.41 -3.57
C PRO A 498 -38.53 -14.39 -2.60
N MET A 499 -37.47 -15.13 -2.95
CA MET A 499 -36.22 -15.14 -2.17
C MET A 499 -35.02 -15.02 -3.08
N ILE A 500 -34.13 -14.05 -2.75
CA ILE A 500 -32.80 -13.95 -3.30
C ILE A 500 -31.83 -14.61 -2.31
N VAL A 501 -31.00 -15.53 -2.81
CA VAL A 501 -29.91 -16.15 -2.05
C VAL A 501 -28.60 -15.85 -2.75
N GLY A 502 -27.65 -15.31 -2.01
CA GLY A 502 -26.32 -15.04 -2.54
C GLY A 502 -25.21 -15.31 -1.53
N GLY A 503 -24.00 -15.24 -2.01
CA GLY A 503 -22.78 -15.44 -1.23
C GLY A 503 -21.77 -16.31 -1.96
N ASP A 504 -20.85 -16.88 -1.20
CA ASP A 504 -19.78 -17.73 -1.71
C ASP A 504 -20.23 -19.20 -1.80
N PHE A 505 -20.44 -19.65 -3.03
CA PHE A 505 -20.79 -21.04 -3.33
C PHE A 505 -19.56 -21.93 -3.52
N ASN A 506 -18.36 -21.36 -3.49
CA ASN A 506 -17.09 -22.07 -3.69
C ASN A 506 -17.05 -22.94 -4.96
N CYS A 507 -17.86 -22.59 -5.95
CA CYS A 507 -17.92 -23.28 -7.23
C CYS A 507 -18.48 -22.36 -8.33
N ASN A 508 -18.04 -22.60 -9.56
CA ASN A 508 -18.49 -21.78 -10.68
C ASN A 508 -19.94 -22.04 -11.07
N ILE A 509 -20.52 -21.07 -11.79
CA ILE A 509 -21.94 -21.05 -12.18
C ILE A 509 -22.39 -22.25 -13.05
N ASN A 510 -21.45 -22.98 -13.67
CA ASN A 510 -21.74 -24.14 -14.51
C ASN A 510 -21.50 -25.49 -13.78
N SER A 511 -21.14 -25.45 -12.51
CA SER A 511 -20.87 -26.63 -11.67
C SER A 511 -22.16 -27.42 -11.36
N GLU A 512 -21.99 -28.66 -10.94
CA GLU A 512 -23.11 -29.56 -10.60
C GLU A 512 -23.97 -29.03 -9.44
N PRO A 513 -23.42 -28.51 -8.33
CA PRO A 513 -24.22 -27.90 -7.25
C PRO A 513 -25.15 -26.80 -7.77
N ILE A 514 -24.66 -25.91 -8.62
CA ILE A 514 -25.48 -24.82 -9.17
C ILE A 514 -26.50 -25.33 -10.18
N LYS A 515 -26.18 -26.32 -11.02
CA LYS A 515 -27.16 -26.97 -11.92
C LYS A 515 -28.27 -27.64 -11.14
N ASN A 516 -27.99 -28.24 -9.99
CA ASN A 516 -28.99 -28.83 -9.11
C ASN A 516 -29.94 -27.76 -8.56
N LEU A 517 -29.44 -26.58 -8.18
CA LEU A 517 -30.26 -25.44 -7.79
C LEU A 517 -31.17 -24.97 -8.95
N TYR A 518 -30.62 -24.87 -10.17
CA TYR A 518 -31.48 -24.56 -11.35
C TYR A 518 -32.58 -25.59 -11.56
N SER A 519 -32.28 -26.88 -11.42
CA SER A 519 -33.24 -27.95 -11.51
C SER A 519 -34.31 -27.90 -10.41
N ALA A 520 -33.95 -27.31 -9.25
CA ALA A 520 -34.88 -27.07 -8.14
C ALA A 520 -35.71 -25.78 -8.32
N GLY A 521 -35.51 -24.99 -9.38
CA GLY A 521 -36.31 -23.81 -9.69
C GLY A 521 -35.64 -22.47 -9.40
N PHE A 522 -34.33 -22.45 -9.12
CA PHE A 522 -33.59 -21.21 -9.00
C PHE A 522 -33.21 -20.65 -10.38
N GLU A 523 -33.12 -19.35 -10.46
CA GLU A 523 -32.67 -18.61 -11.65
C GLU A 523 -31.45 -17.77 -11.32
N ASN A 524 -30.49 -17.71 -12.24
CA ASN A 524 -29.28 -16.91 -12.08
C ASN A 524 -29.54 -15.41 -12.36
N LEU A 525 -29.42 -14.57 -11.35
CA LEU A 525 -29.67 -13.13 -11.47
C LEU A 525 -28.74 -12.45 -12.46
N GLN A 526 -27.49 -12.90 -12.60
CA GLN A 526 -26.58 -12.39 -13.64
C GLN A 526 -27.13 -12.61 -15.05
N LYS A 527 -27.85 -13.72 -15.31
CA LYS A 527 -28.41 -14.02 -16.63
C LYS A 527 -29.75 -13.34 -16.91
N ILE A 528 -30.55 -13.14 -15.87
CA ILE A 528 -31.92 -12.66 -16.05
C ILE A 528 -32.10 -11.17 -15.79
N SER A 529 -31.08 -10.48 -15.20
CA SER A 529 -31.09 -9.04 -15.06
C SER A 529 -30.86 -8.36 -16.40
N PRO A 530 -31.67 -7.33 -16.76
CA PRO A 530 -31.51 -6.63 -18.04
C PRO A 530 -30.22 -5.83 -18.13
N ASP A 531 -29.71 -5.35 -17.01
CA ASP A 531 -28.41 -4.69 -16.89
C ASP A 531 -27.48 -5.58 -16.05
N THR A 532 -26.40 -6.06 -16.66
CA THR A 532 -25.55 -7.10 -16.06
C THR A 532 -24.07 -6.92 -16.39
N MET A 533 -23.24 -7.40 -15.50
CA MET A 533 -21.77 -7.41 -15.64
C MET A 533 -21.25 -8.84 -15.82
N ASP A 534 -20.28 -9.02 -16.72
CA ASP A 534 -19.62 -10.31 -16.98
C ASP A 534 -18.18 -10.31 -16.44
N THR A 535 -18.04 -10.39 -15.11
CA THR A 535 -16.74 -10.36 -14.43
C THR A 535 -16.72 -11.38 -13.29
N THR A 536 -15.59 -12.03 -13.07
CA THR A 536 -15.38 -12.94 -11.95
C THR A 536 -15.46 -12.22 -10.60
N THR A 537 -15.81 -12.95 -9.55
CA THR A 537 -15.90 -12.42 -8.18
C THR A 537 -14.67 -12.73 -7.33
N HIS A 538 -13.69 -13.45 -7.85
CA HIS A 538 -12.48 -13.83 -7.11
C HIS A 538 -11.24 -13.29 -7.81
N HIS A 539 -10.32 -12.71 -7.02
CA HIS A 539 -9.06 -12.15 -7.49
C HIS A 539 -7.90 -12.51 -6.55
N ALA A 540 -6.69 -12.21 -6.98
CA ALA A 540 -5.50 -12.30 -6.13
C ALA A 540 -5.10 -10.89 -5.67
N TYR A 541 -4.58 -10.76 -4.47
CA TYR A 541 -3.94 -9.51 -4.05
C TYR A 541 -2.70 -9.21 -4.92
N SER A 542 -2.39 -7.93 -5.09
CA SER A 542 -1.10 -7.52 -5.63
C SER A 542 0.04 -7.96 -4.68
N PRO A 543 1.29 -8.03 -5.15
CA PRO A 543 2.40 -8.28 -4.26
C PRO A 543 2.46 -7.25 -3.12
N TRP A 544 2.65 -7.73 -1.90
CA TRP A 544 2.91 -6.88 -0.75
C TRP A 544 4.26 -6.19 -0.91
N ASN A 545 4.29 -4.89 -0.73
CA ASN A 545 5.53 -4.13 -0.68
C ASN A 545 6.00 -4.03 0.77
N GLU A 546 7.06 -4.75 1.11
CA GLU A 546 7.60 -4.81 2.48
C GLU A 546 8.17 -3.46 2.93
N GLU A 547 8.82 -2.71 2.03
CA GLU A 547 9.40 -1.40 2.34
C GLU A 547 8.34 -0.38 2.74
N LEU A 548 7.21 -0.37 2.02
CA LEU A 548 6.11 0.53 2.29
C LEU A 548 5.09 -0.03 3.30
N ASN A 549 5.19 -1.32 3.60
CA ASN A 549 4.24 -2.05 4.43
C ASN A 549 2.79 -1.89 3.97
N LEU A 550 2.56 -2.02 2.66
CA LEU A 550 1.23 -1.95 2.04
C LEU A 550 1.19 -2.63 0.66
N TYR A 551 -0.02 -2.89 0.15
CA TYR A 551 -0.23 -3.17 -1.27
C TYR A 551 -0.23 -1.85 -2.04
N ILE A 552 0.69 -1.68 -3.00
CA ILE A 552 0.79 -0.43 -3.79
C ILE A 552 -0.37 -0.36 -4.77
N ASP A 553 -0.56 -1.44 -5.52
CA ASP A 553 -1.53 -1.52 -6.59
C ASP A 553 -2.76 -2.34 -6.19
N VAL A 554 -3.81 -2.24 -6.98
CA VAL A 554 -4.98 -3.12 -6.96
C VAL A 554 -4.97 -4.01 -8.20
N VAL A 555 -5.42 -5.26 -8.07
CA VAL A 555 -5.51 -6.20 -9.19
C VAL A 555 -6.96 -6.34 -9.60
N ILE A 556 -7.33 -5.66 -10.68
CA ILE A 556 -8.67 -5.78 -11.24
C ILE A 556 -8.83 -7.16 -11.92
N PRO A 557 -9.81 -7.97 -11.52
CA PRO A 557 -10.03 -9.27 -12.15
C PRO A 557 -10.51 -9.11 -13.60
N THR A 558 -9.91 -9.91 -14.50
CA THR A 558 -10.19 -9.84 -15.95
C THR A 558 -10.94 -11.06 -16.50
N LYS A 559 -11.20 -12.06 -15.67
CA LYS A 559 -11.93 -13.27 -16.10
C LYS A 559 -13.43 -13.00 -16.16
N ALA A 560 -14.12 -13.74 -17.02
CA ALA A 560 -15.58 -13.70 -17.12
C ALA A 560 -16.28 -14.29 -15.88
N TYR A 561 -17.55 -13.94 -15.68
CA TYR A 561 -18.40 -14.42 -14.59
C TYR A 561 -18.53 -15.96 -14.56
N SER A 562 -18.35 -16.62 -15.69
CA SER A 562 -18.32 -18.10 -15.73
C SER A 562 -17.26 -18.72 -14.82
N SER A 563 -16.27 -17.96 -14.38
CA SER A 563 -15.25 -18.37 -13.39
C SER A 563 -15.54 -17.87 -11.97
N ALA A 564 -16.60 -17.09 -11.76
CA ALA A 564 -17.00 -16.59 -10.45
C ALA A 564 -17.41 -17.73 -9.52
N ILE A 565 -17.20 -17.52 -8.23
CA ILE A 565 -17.59 -18.45 -7.16
C ILE A 565 -18.62 -17.84 -6.20
N ASP A 566 -18.81 -16.53 -6.25
CA ASP A 566 -19.89 -15.85 -5.57
C ASP A 566 -21.05 -15.61 -6.54
N HIS A 567 -22.24 -15.93 -6.11
CA HIS A 567 -23.45 -15.86 -6.95
C HIS A 567 -24.61 -15.22 -6.22
N ALA A 568 -25.58 -14.74 -7.00
CA ALA A 568 -26.91 -14.39 -6.53
C ALA A 568 -27.97 -15.12 -7.37
N LEU A 569 -28.79 -15.88 -6.70
CA LEU A 569 -29.82 -16.73 -7.28
C LEU A 569 -31.21 -16.32 -6.77
N LEU A 570 -32.21 -16.31 -7.64
CA LEU A 570 -33.58 -16.00 -7.34
C LEU A 570 -34.43 -17.30 -7.33
N TYR A 571 -35.24 -17.45 -6.30
CA TYR A 571 -36.29 -18.49 -6.24
C TYR A 571 -37.67 -17.86 -6.14
N ASN A 572 -38.68 -18.42 -6.84
CA ASN A 572 -40.04 -17.91 -6.90
C ASN A 572 -40.14 -16.48 -7.43
N LYS A 573 -39.78 -16.29 -8.70
CA LYS A 573 -39.69 -14.96 -9.33
C LYS A 573 -41.01 -14.29 -9.67
N SER A 574 -42.16 -14.94 -9.46
CA SER A 574 -43.46 -14.45 -9.95
C SER A 574 -43.83 -13.04 -9.50
N THR A 575 -43.22 -12.57 -8.40
CA THR A 575 -43.49 -11.26 -7.79
C THR A 575 -42.23 -10.39 -7.65
N LEU A 576 -41.09 -10.76 -8.27
CA LEU A 576 -39.84 -10.00 -8.23
C LEU A 576 -39.30 -9.79 -9.64
N THR A 577 -38.98 -8.55 -9.96
CA THR A 577 -38.36 -8.15 -11.23
C THR A 577 -36.91 -7.72 -11.00
N PRO A 578 -35.91 -8.52 -11.42
CA PRO A 578 -34.51 -8.10 -11.36
C PRO A 578 -34.28 -6.93 -12.32
N LYS A 579 -33.46 -5.96 -11.92
CA LYS A 579 -33.12 -4.76 -12.70
C LYS A 579 -31.64 -4.69 -13.06
N MET A 580 -30.79 -5.00 -12.11
CA MET A 580 -29.35 -4.87 -12.29
C MET A 580 -28.61 -5.97 -11.52
N PHE A 581 -27.49 -6.42 -12.11
CA PHE A 581 -26.51 -7.29 -11.46
C PHE A 581 -25.11 -6.71 -11.66
N ARG A 582 -24.32 -6.55 -10.59
CA ARG A 582 -22.95 -6.04 -10.63
C ARG A 582 -22.01 -6.89 -9.77
N VAL A 583 -20.77 -6.93 -10.19
CA VAL A 583 -19.61 -7.29 -9.36
C VAL A 583 -18.90 -5.99 -9.01
N ILE A 584 -18.76 -5.70 -7.73
CA ILE A 584 -18.18 -4.43 -7.28
C ILE A 584 -16.67 -4.52 -7.33
N LEU A 585 -16.02 -3.73 -8.22
CA LEU A 585 -14.58 -3.68 -8.45
C LEU A 585 -13.94 -2.43 -7.83
N HIS A 586 -14.45 -1.99 -6.72
CA HIS A 586 -13.94 -0.83 -6.01
C HIS A 586 -12.60 -1.12 -5.31
N ASP A 587 -11.73 -0.13 -5.17
CA ASP A 587 -10.44 -0.26 -4.46
C ASP A 587 -10.59 -0.81 -3.04
N TYR A 588 -11.62 -0.39 -2.32
CA TYR A 588 -11.93 -0.95 -0.99
C TYR A 588 -12.11 -2.46 -1.02
N THR A 589 -12.78 -2.98 -2.04
CA THR A 589 -12.95 -4.42 -2.24
C THR A 589 -11.61 -5.09 -2.51
N LEU A 590 -10.90 -4.58 -3.53
CA LEU A 590 -9.66 -5.17 -4.05
C LEU A 590 -8.52 -5.16 -3.02
N LEU A 591 -8.58 -4.28 -2.02
CA LEU A 591 -7.64 -4.19 -0.92
C LEU A 591 -8.07 -4.94 0.35
N SER A 592 -9.37 -5.21 0.52
CA SER A 592 -9.90 -5.74 1.78
C SER A 592 -10.32 -7.20 1.77
N SER A 593 -10.55 -7.78 0.59
CA SER A 593 -10.93 -9.19 0.41
C SER A 593 -10.32 -9.73 -0.89
N ASP A 594 -10.16 -11.02 -1.01
CA ASP A 594 -9.88 -11.73 -2.27
C ASP A 594 -11.17 -12.04 -3.07
N HIS A 595 -12.32 -11.61 -2.54
CA HIS A 595 -13.62 -11.66 -3.19
C HIS A 595 -14.16 -10.28 -3.51
N CYS A 596 -14.80 -10.13 -4.67
CA CYS A 596 -15.54 -8.94 -5.06
C CYS A 596 -17.03 -9.14 -4.75
N PRO A 597 -17.68 -8.19 -4.07
CA PRO A 597 -19.09 -8.31 -3.72
C PRO A 597 -19.98 -8.42 -4.96
N VAL A 598 -21.06 -9.16 -4.81
CA VAL A 598 -22.16 -9.23 -5.79
C VAL A 598 -23.30 -8.34 -5.34
N MET A 599 -23.73 -7.42 -6.20
CA MET A 599 -24.84 -6.49 -5.97
C MET A 599 -26.00 -6.77 -6.92
N VAL A 600 -27.21 -6.71 -6.40
CA VAL A 600 -28.45 -6.89 -7.17
C VAL A 600 -29.45 -5.80 -6.82
N ASP A 601 -29.99 -5.13 -7.85
CA ASP A 601 -31.13 -4.24 -7.73
C ASP A 601 -32.37 -4.91 -8.31
N PHE A 602 -33.52 -4.74 -7.65
CA PHE A 602 -34.78 -5.36 -8.04
C PHE A 602 -35.99 -4.58 -7.54
N ASP A 603 -37.15 -4.86 -8.14
CA ASP A 603 -38.47 -4.42 -7.67
C ASP A 603 -39.29 -5.60 -7.19
N ILE A 604 -40.25 -5.35 -6.29
CA ILE A 604 -41.34 -6.27 -5.94
C ILE A 604 -42.60 -5.79 -6.68
N ASN A 605 -43.28 -6.73 -7.36
CA ASN A 605 -44.44 -6.43 -8.24
C ASN A 605 -45.78 -6.57 -7.49
#